data_08f54c1505cde11b84b57845f857841f
#
_entry.id   08f54c1505cde11b84b57845f857841f
#
_cell.length_a   1.000
_cell.length_b   1.000
_cell.length_c   1.000
_cell.angle_alpha   90.00
_cell.angle_beta   90.00
_cell.angle_gamma   90.00
#
_symmetry.space_group_name_H-M   'P 1'
#
loop_
_entity.id
_entity.type
_entity.pdbx_description
1 polymer ?
#
loop_
_entity_poly.entity_id
_entity_poly.type
_entity_poly.pdbx_seq_one_letter_code
_entity_poly.pdbx_strand_id
1 'polypeptide(L)'
;AKAGGDYDEYRVNSACRKVEEWYVGDGWYSDGPEFAFNYYGSYVFHAMYLETLQAMIDAKASTRLDYKKYYDRQLKRTQKYSIILERFISPEGTFPVFGRSIPYRNAAMQPLALLAWMKALPTELTNGQVRAALTKVMHRMWDEHNNYNDAGFLTIGFCGSQPDAADWYTNNGSEYMASLTFMPL
;
A
#
# COMPACT_ATOMS: atom_id res chain seq x y z
N ALA A 1 18.05 6.99 9.70
CA ALA A 1 17.69 8.41 9.85
C ALA A 1 16.79 8.62 11.09
N LYS A 2 15.47 8.46 10.99
CA LYS A 2 14.54 8.78 12.12
C LYS A 2 14.82 7.98 13.39
N ALA A 3 15.28 6.73 13.28
CA ALA A 3 15.68 5.88 14.41
C ALA A 3 17.14 6.07 14.85
N GLY A 4 17.84 7.08 14.36
CA GLY A 4 19.24 7.37 14.70
C GLY A 4 20.27 6.47 14.00
N GLY A 5 19.85 5.55 13.14
CA GLY A 5 20.77 4.71 12.38
C GLY A 5 21.38 5.43 11.18
N ASP A 6 22.56 4.99 10.79
CA ASP A 6 23.21 5.44 9.56
C ASP A 6 22.44 4.99 8.32
N TYR A 7 22.45 5.80 7.30
CA TYR A 7 21.86 5.48 6.00
C TYR A 7 22.67 6.12 4.87
N ASP A 8 22.62 5.48 3.71
CA ASP A 8 23.25 6.00 2.49
C ASP A 8 22.31 6.99 1.80
N GLU A 9 22.56 8.27 1.97
CA GLU A 9 21.77 9.35 1.38
C GLU A 9 21.73 9.26 -0.15
N TYR A 10 22.83 8.89 -0.79
CA TYR A 10 22.88 8.77 -2.24
C TYR A 10 21.93 7.71 -2.77
N ARG A 11 21.89 6.55 -2.10
CA ARG A 11 20.96 5.47 -2.46
C ARG A 11 19.50 5.86 -2.25
N VAL A 12 19.18 6.55 -1.15
CA VAL A 12 17.82 7.04 -0.90
C VAL A 12 17.39 8.04 -1.97
N ASN A 13 18.26 9.01 -2.27
CA ASN A 13 17.98 10.01 -3.31
C ASN A 13 17.83 9.40 -4.70
N SER A 14 18.66 8.40 -5.04
CA SER A 14 18.56 7.66 -6.28
C SER A 14 17.25 6.87 -6.37
N ALA A 15 16.86 6.18 -5.30
CA ALA A 15 15.61 5.44 -5.22
C ALA A 15 14.39 6.37 -5.40
N CYS A 16 14.38 7.53 -4.71
CA CYS A 16 13.31 8.52 -4.89
C CYS A 16 13.17 8.99 -6.34
N ARG A 17 14.30 9.26 -7.01
CA ARG A 17 14.28 9.66 -8.42
C ARG A 17 13.79 8.53 -9.31
N LYS A 18 14.20 7.30 -9.03
CA LYS A 18 13.79 6.13 -9.81
C LYS A 18 12.27 5.89 -9.71
N VAL A 19 11.67 6.04 -8.52
CA VAL A 19 10.21 5.96 -8.37
C VAL A 19 9.48 7.00 -9.22
N GLU A 20 10.04 8.22 -9.36
CA GLU A 20 9.45 9.24 -10.22
C GLU A 20 9.40 8.85 -11.71
N GLU A 21 10.41 8.12 -12.19
CA GLU A 21 10.47 7.65 -13.57
C GLU A 21 9.35 6.64 -13.91
N TRP A 22 8.84 5.93 -12.91
CA TRP A 22 7.81 4.91 -13.09
C TRP A 22 6.38 5.44 -12.93
N TYR A 23 6.21 6.72 -12.66
CA TYR A 23 4.89 7.34 -12.60
C TYR A 23 4.29 7.49 -14.01
N VAL A 24 3.12 6.90 -14.22
CA VAL A 24 2.47 6.87 -15.54
C VAL A 24 1.21 7.73 -15.63
N GLY A 25 0.85 8.45 -14.57
CA GLY A 25 -0.31 9.34 -14.55
C GLY A 25 -1.45 8.81 -13.68
N ASP A 26 -2.42 9.67 -13.40
CA ASP A 26 -3.66 9.38 -12.67
C ASP A 26 -3.52 8.60 -11.34
N GLY A 27 -2.39 8.81 -10.66
CA GLY A 27 -2.07 8.10 -9.42
C GLY A 27 -1.41 6.75 -9.64
N TRP A 28 -1.22 6.29 -10.87
CA TRP A 28 -0.63 5.00 -11.15
C TRP A 28 0.89 5.06 -11.33
N TYR A 29 1.53 3.99 -10.88
CA TYR A 29 2.94 3.68 -11.13
C TYR A 29 3.04 2.38 -11.90
N SER A 30 3.94 2.30 -12.86
CA SER A 30 4.40 1.02 -13.39
C SER A 30 5.30 0.32 -12.37
N ASP A 31 5.21 -0.98 -12.26
CA ASP A 31 6.09 -1.77 -11.39
C ASP A 31 7.41 -2.07 -12.12
N GLY A 32 8.24 -1.04 -12.24
CA GLY A 32 9.52 -1.11 -12.91
C GLY A 32 9.54 -0.49 -14.31
N PRO A 33 10.64 -0.71 -15.08
CA PRO A 33 10.83 -0.10 -16.39
C PRO A 33 9.93 -0.67 -17.47
N GLU A 34 9.50 -1.91 -17.33
CA GLU A 34 8.49 -2.54 -18.20
C GLU A 34 7.11 -2.26 -17.62
N PHE A 35 6.17 -1.89 -18.52
CA PHE A 35 4.82 -1.53 -18.08
C PHE A 35 4.12 -2.71 -17.41
N ALA A 36 3.82 -2.54 -16.12
CA ALA A 36 3.10 -3.52 -15.34
C ALA A 36 2.27 -2.84 -14.24
N PHE A 37 0.97 -3.09 -14.22
CA PHE A 37 0.09 -2.68 -13.12
C PHE A 37 -0.19 -3.83 -12.18
N ASN A 38 -0.03 -3.57 -10.88
CA ASN A 38 -0.35 -4.52 -9.84
C ASN A 38 -0.53 -3.82 -8.48
N TYR A 39 -1.05 -4.55 -7.49
CA TYR A 39 -1.25 -4.03 -6.15
C TYR A 39 0.04 -3.87 -5.34
N TYR A 40 1.17 -4.35 -5.83
CA TYR A 40 2.47 -4.05 -5.23
C TYR A 40 2.70 -2.53 -5.16
N GLY A 41 2.23 -1.79 -6.17
CA GLY A 41 2.22 -0.33 -6.18
C GLY A 41 1.48 0.30 -5.00
N SER A 42 0.41 -0.31 -4.52
CA SER A 42 -0.40 0.21 -3.43
C SER A 42 0.41 0.41 -2.15
N TYR A 43 1.09 -0.62 -1.67
CA TYR A 43 1.82 -0.54 -0.42
C TYR A 43 3.25 -0.04 -0.58
N VAL A 44 3.93 -0.32 -1.70
CA VAL A 44 5.32 0.14 -1.91
C VAL A 44 5.36 1.58 -2.44
N PHE A 45 4.78 1.83 -3.62
CA PHE A 45 4.90 3.16 -4.25
C PHE A 45 3.99 4.21 -3.62
N HIS A 46 2.86 3.83 -3.05
CA HIS A 46 1.99 4.78 -2.38
C HIS A 46 2.25 4.87 -0.89
N ALA A 47 2.02 3.79 -0.14
CA ALA A 47 2.07 3.87 1.31
C ALA A 47 3.52 3.96 1.84
N MET A 48 4.37 2.97 1.58
CA MET A 48 5.73 2.95 2.13
C MET A 48 6.60 4.10 1.63
N TYR A 49 6.43 4.52 0.37
CA TYR A 49 7.18 5.64 -0.16
C TYR A 49 6.76 6.97 0.49
N LEU A 50 5.45 7.18 0.69
CA LEU A 50 4.95 8.36 1.39
C LEU A 50 5.49 8.44 2.83
N GLU A 51 5.46 7.32 3.55
CA GLU A 51 6.01 7.22 4.91
C GLU A 51 7.54 7.41 4.93
N THR A 52 8.25 6.90 3.93
CA THR A 52 9.70 7.10 3.79
C THR A 52 10.02 8.58 3.62
N LEU A 53 9.31 9.29 2.74
CA LEU A 53 9.50 10.72 2.52
C LEU A 53 9.22 11.52 3.79
N GLN A 54 8.16 11.18 4.54
CA GLN A 54 7.86 11.80 5.83
C GLN A 54 8.98 11.54 6.85
N ALA A 55 9.50 10.31 6.92
CA ALA A 55 10.61 9.98 7.82
C ALA A 55 11.89 10.77 7.50
N MET A 56 12.17 11.04 6.22
CA MET A 56 13.32 11.86 5.80
C MET A 56 13.12 13.33 6.16
N ILE A 57 11.90 13.86 6.05
CA ILE A 57 11.54 15.22 6.50
C ILE A 57 11.72 15.34 8.00
N ASP A 58 11.14 14.43 8.78
CA ASP A 58 11.21 14.44 10.26
C ASP A 58 12.64 14.33 10.77
N ALA A 59 13.47 13.57 10.10
CA ALA A 59 14.89 13.41 10.42
C ALA A 59 15.74 14.62 10.01
N LYS A 60 15.14 15.63 9.36
CA LYS A 60 15.87 16.75 8.75
C LYS A 60 17.03 16.29 7.90
N ALA A 61 16.78 15.22 7.15
CA ALA A 61 17.78 14.60 6.29
C ALA A 61 18.29 15.60 5.26
N SER A 62 19.58 15.47 4.93
CA SER A 62 20.29 16.42 4.09
C SER A 62 19.65 16.64 2.71
N THR A 63 20.02 17.65 2.05
CA THR A 63 19.31 18.61 1.24
C THR A 63 19.60 18.55 -0.27
N ARG A 64 20.19 17.48 -0.77
CA ARG A 64 20.34 17.29 -2.22
C ARG A 64 19.05 16.93 -2.94
N LEU A 65 18.03 16.52 -2.18
CA LEU A 65 16.67 16.27 -2.63
C LEU A 65 15.71 17.05 -1.75
N ASP A 66 14.77 17.77 -2.35
CA ASP A 66 13.69 18.44 -1.63
C ASP A 66 12.61 17.40 -1.28
N TYR A 67 12.80 16.68 -0.16
CA TYR A 67 11.88 15.66 0.32
C TYR A 67 10.45 16.19 0.53
N LYS A 68 10.30 17.46 0.94
CA LYS A 68 8.98 18.07 1.11
C LYS A 68 8.23 18.19 -0.22
N LYS A 69 8.92 18.61 -1.27
CA LYS A 69 8.34 18.68 -2.62
C LYS A 69 7.96 17.31 -3.15
N TYR A 70 8.79 16.29 -2.89
CA TYR A 70 8.48 14.89 -3.26
C TYR A 70 7.27 14.39 -2.48
N TYR A 71 7.22 14.64 -1.18
CA TYR A 71 6.10 14.27 -0.31
C TYR A 71 4.77 14.88 -0.77
N ASP A 72 4.75 16.19 -1.02
CA ASP A 72 3.52 16.88 -1.44
C ASP A 72 2.99 16.36 -2.78
N ARG A 73 3.89 16.06 -3.68
CA ARG A 73 3.53 15.43 -4.96
C ARG A 73 3.03 14.01 -4.77
N GLN A 74 3.73 13.21 -3.96
CA GLN A 74 3.34 11.84 -3.66
C GLN A 74 1.99 11.76 -2.95
N LEU A 75 1.74 12.65 -2.00
CA LEU A 75 0.45 12.72 -1.31
C LEU A 75 -0.70 12.93 -2.31
N LYS A 76 -0.56 13.85 -3.24
CA LYS A 76 -1.57 14.10 -4.29
C LYS A 76 -1.79 12.88 -5.19
N ARG A 77 -0.71 12.16 -5.55
CA ARG A 77 -0.78 10.93 -6.33
C ARG A 77 -1.48 9.81 -5.57
N THR A 78 -1.15 9.66 -4.29
CA THR A 78 -1.79 8.69 -3.40
C THR A 78 -3.27 9.00 -3.20
N GLN A 79 -3.64 10.27 -3.03
CA GLN A 79 -5.04 10.70 -2.97
C GLN A 79 -5.80 10.31 -4.24
N LYS A 80 -5.23 10.58 -5.42
CA LYS A 80 -5.86 10.25 -6.69
C LYS A 80 -6.03 8.73 -6.88
N TYR A 81 -4.99 7.98 -6.56
CA TYR A 81 -5.03 6.52 -6.59
C TYR A 81 -6.07 5.94 -5.61
N SER A 82 -6.22 6.54 -4.44
CA SER A 82 -7.17 6.10 -3.42
C SER A 82 -8.62 6.25 -3.86
N ILE A 83 -8.95 7.26 -4.67
CA ILE A 83 -10.28 7.38 -5.29
C ILE A 83 -10.57 6.18 -6.20
N ILE A 84 -9.57 5.74 -6.95
CA ILE A 84 -9.70 4.58 -7.85
C ILE A 84 -9.85 3.30 -7.03
N LEU A 85 -9.03 3.12 -5.98
CA LEU A 85 -9.12 1.96 -5.10
C LEU A 85 -10.50 1.82 -4.44
N GLU A 86 -11.05 2.93 -3.96
CA GLU A 86 -12.39 2.92 -3.35
C GLU A 86 -13.45 2.45 -4.35
N ARG A 87 -13.37 2.92 -5.59
CA ARG A 87 -14.31 2.53 -6.66
C ARG A 87 -14.14 1.09 -7.14
N PHE A 88 -13.01 0.46 -6.87
CA PHE A 88 -12.83 -0.96 -7.12
C PHE A 88 -13.55 -1.85 -6.12
N ILE A 89 -13.93 -1.31 -4.95
CA ILE A 89 -14.62 -2.08 -3.92
C ILE A 89 -16.10 -2.18 -4.28
N SER A 90 -16.57 -3.41 -4.49
CA SER A 90 -17.99 -3.67 -4.74
C SER A 90 -18.83 -3.48 -3.47
N PRO A 91 -20.16 -3.34 -3.60
CA PRO A 91 -21.06 -3.33 -2.44
C PRO A 91 -20.92 -4.56 -1.53
N GLU A 92 -20.47 -5.69 -2.06
CA GLU A 92 -20.24 -6.94 -1.34
C GLU A 92 -18.86 -7.02 -0.67
N GLY A 93 -17.99 -6.02 -0.87
CA GLY A 93 -16.63 -5.97 -0.33
C GLY A 93 -15.60 -6.75 -1.15
N THR A 94 -15.93 -7.14 -2.37
CA THR A 94 -14.94 -7.71 -3.30
C THR A 94 -14.21 -6.63 -4.08
N PHE A 95 -13.05 -6.95 -4.62
CA PHE A 95 -12.30 -6.08 -5.52
C PHE A 95 -11.54 -6.90 -6.56
N PRO A 96 -11.21 -6.33 -7.74
CA PRO A 96 -10.50 -7.05 -8.79
C PRO A 96 -9.14 -7.54 -8.31
N VAL A 97 -8.76 -8.75 -8.68
CA VAL A 97 -7.45 -9.34 -8.39
C VAL A 97 -6.60 -9.27 -9.66
N PHE A 98 -5.46 -8.57 -9.59
CA PHE A 98 -4.53 -8.48 -10.71
C PHE A 98 -3.08 -8.24 -10.25
N GLY A 99 -2.15 -8.63 -11.09
CA GLY A 99 -0.72 -8.43 -10.83
C GLY A 99 -0.14 -9.39 -9.82
N ARG A 100 0.97 -9.01 -9.20
CA ARG A 100 1.72 -9.84 -8.25
C ARG A 100 1.38 -9.51 -6.80
N SER A 101 1.87 -10.34 -5.89
CA SER A 101 1.71 -10.18 -4.42
C SER A 101 0.26 -10.30 -3.96
N ILE A 102 -0.53 -11.08 -4.67
CA ILE A 102 -1.94 -11.36 -4.37
C ILE A 102 -2.15 -11.89 -2.94
N PRO A 103 -1.27 -12.77 -2.40
CA PRO A 103 -1.43 -13.29 -1.03
C PRO A 103 -1.37 -12.23 0.07
N TYR A 104 -0.91 -11.02 -0.21
CA TYR A 104 -0.93 -9.92 0.78
C TYR A 104 -2.36 -9.37 1.00
N ARG A 105 -3.35 -9.99 0.39
CA ARG A 105 -4.78 -9.84 0.66
C ARG A 105 -5.23 -8.38 0.56
N ASN A 106 -5.93 -7.91 1.59
CA ASN A 106 -6.41 -6.53 1.68
C ASN A 106 -5.32 -5.47 1.84
N ALA A 107 -4.01 -5.84 1.93
CA ALA A 107 -2.92 -4.85 1.85
C ALA A 107 -3.00 -3.96 0.60
N ALA A 108 -3.62 -4.45 -0.48
CA ALA A 108 -3.95 -3.65 -1.66
C ALA A 108 -4.67 -2.33 -1.32
N MET A 109 -5.44 -2.30 -0.23
CA MET A 109 -6.21 -1.15 0.24
C MET A 109 -5.44 -0.25 1.23
N GLN A 110 -4.16 -0.52 1.51
CA GLN A 110 -3.36 0.25 2.45
C GLN A 110 -3.34 1.77 2.17
N PRO A 111 -3.27 2.27 0.91
CA PRO A 111 -3.33 3.71 0.65
C PRO A 111 -4.59 4.38 1.20
N LEU A 112 -5.75 3.75 1.07
CA LEU A 112 -7.01 4.24 1.65
C LEU A 112 -6.93 4.30 3.18
N ALA A 113 -6.45 3.23 3.80
CA ALA A 113 -6.29 3.13 5.24
C ALA A 113 -5.32 4.19 5.78
N LEU A 114 -4.16 4.34 5.13
CA LEU A 114 -3.14 5.32 5.49
C LEU A 114 -3.66 6.75 5.40
N LEU A 115 -4.31 7.13 4.30
CA LEU A 115 -4.85 8.48 4.13
C LEU A 115 -5.97 8.78 5.13
N ALA A 116 -6.82 7.81 5.46
CA ALA A 116 -7.84 7.97 6.49
C ALA A 116 -7.21 8.19 7.87
N TRP A 117 -6.21 7.39 8.24
CA TRP A 117 -5.45 7.55 9.48
C TRP A 117 -4.72 8.90 9.57
N MET A 118 -4.11 9.33 8.48
CA MET A 118 -3.42 10.63 8.37
C MET A 118 -4.38 11.82 8.33
N LYS A 119 -5.71 11.61 8.22
CA LYS A 119 -6.72 12.67 7.97
C LYS A 119 -6.41 13.45 6.69
N ALA A 120 -5.92 12.77 5.68
CA ALA A 120 -5.48 13.33 4.40
C ALA A 120 -6.25 12.77 3.19
N LEU A 121 -7.47 12.28 3.41
CA LEU A 121 -8.33 11.82 2.32
C LEU A 121 -8.60 12.97 1.32
N PRO A 122 -8.75 12.68 0.03
CA PRO A 122 -9.21 13.66 -0.94
C PRO A 122 -10.65 14.06 -0.66
N THR A 123 -11.07 15.21 -1.18
CA THR A 123 -12.41 15.77 -0.93
C THR A 123 -13.55 14.89 -1.44
N GLU A 124 -13.28 14.04 -2.41
CA GLU A 124 -14.21 13.08 -3.00
C GLU A 124 -14.52 11.88 -2.10
N LEU A 125 -13.76 11.69 -1.04
CA LEU A 125 -13.90 10.56 -0.10
C LEU A 125 -14.12 11.06 1.32
N THR A 126 -15.16 10.56 1.97
CA THR A 126 -15.40 10.82 3.40
C THR A 126 -14.79 9.71 4.27
N ASN A 127 -14.44 10.05 5.51
CA ASN A 127 -13.96 9.05 6.49
C ASN A 127 -14.97 7.91 6.68
N GLY A 128 -16.26 8.23 6.74
CA GLY A 128 -17.32 7.24 6.91
C GLY A 128 -17.42 6.27 5.74
N GLN A 129 -17.31 6.80 4.52
CA GLN A 129 -17.32 6.02 3.28
C GLN A 129 -16.12 5.06 3.23
N VAL A 130 -14.91 5.58 3.45
CA VAL A 130 -13.67 4.76 3.43
C VAL A 130 -13.70 3.70 4.53
N ARG A 131 -14.12 4.06 5.74
CA ARG A 131 -14.26 3.10 6.84
C ARG A 131 -15.26 1.99 6.49
N ALA A 132 -16.43 2.32 5.98
CA ALA A 132 -17.43 1.34 5.57
C ALA A 132 -16.91 0.41 4.47
N ALA A 133 -16.25 0.95 3.45
CA ALA A 133 -15.67 0.18 2.35
C ALA A 133 -14.58 -0.78 2.85
N LEU A 134 -13.62 -0.30 3.64
CA LEU A 134 -12.55 -1.14 4.21
C LEU A 134 -13.09 -2.22 5.15
N THR A 135 -14.05 -1.87 6.02
CA THR A 135 -14.69 -2.84 6.90
C THR A 135 -15.38 -3.94 6.08
N LYS A 136 -16.05 -3.57 5.00
CA LYS A 136 -16.71 -4.55 4.12
C LYS A 136 -15.70 -5.49 3.45
N VAL A 137 -14.59 -4.96 2.96
CA VAL A 137 -13.49 -5.77 2.40
C VAL A 137 -12.93 -6.74 3.44
N MET A 138 -12.69 -6.25 4.66
CA MET A 138 -12.17 -7.08 5.76
C MET A 138 -13.13 -8.22 6.09
N HIS A 139 -14.40 -7.93 6.35
CA HIS A 139 -15.40 -8.96 6.62
C HIS A 139 -15.47 -9.98 5.47
N ARG A 140 -15.54 -9.51 4.22
CA ARG A 140 -15.59 -10.40 3.06
C ARG A 140 -14.38 -11.32 2.97
N MET A 141 -13.20 -10.85 3.35
CA MET A 141 -11.95 -11.60 3.24
C MET A 141 -11.67 -12.52 4.44
N TRP A 142 -12.10 -12.12 5.63
CA TRP A 142 -11.67 -12.77 6.87
C TRP A 142 -12.73 -13.66 7.52
N ASP A 143 -14.03 -13.32 7.43
CA ASP A 143 -15.06 -14.00 8.21
C ASP A 143 -15.44 -15.40 7.67
N GLU A 144 -15.42 -15.58 6.36
CA GLU A 144 -15.98 -16.77 5.69
C GLU A 144 -14.92 -17.78 5.21
N HIS A 145 -13.63 -17.48 5.44
CA HIS A 145 -12.52 -18.25 4.86
C HIS A 145 -11.59 -18.79 5.93
N ASN A 146 -11.11 -20.02 5.73
CA ASN A 146 -10.10 -20.61 6.60
C ASN A 146 -8.71 -19.99 6.31
N ASN A 147 -8.48 -18.80 6.86
CA ASN A 147 -7.26 -18.02 6.65
C ASN A 147 -6.10 -18.43 7.56
N TYR A 148 -6.34 -19.29 8.54
CA TYR A 148 -5.35 -19.72 9.51
C TYR A 148 -5.21 -21.24 9.50
N ASN A 149 -4.00 -21.73 9.73
CA ASN A 149 -3.76 -23.15 9.92
C ASN A 149 -4.12 -23.59 11.35
N ASP A 150 -4.05 -24.90 11.63
CA ASP A 150 -4.39 -25.47 12.93
C ASP A 150 -3.55 -24.91 14.10
N ALA A 151 -2.34 -24.40 13.81
CA ALA A 151 -1.46 -23.75 14.78
C ALA A 151 -1.75 -22.25 14.96
N GLY A 152 -2.76 -21.70 14.25
CA GLY A 152 -3.17 -20.29 14.33
C GLY A 152 -2.31 -19.33 13.52
N PHE A 153 -1.46 -19.81 12.63
CA PHE A 153 -0.68 -18.95 11.72
C PHE A 153 -1.46 -18.68 10.43
N LEU A 154 -1.31 -17.47 9.92
CA LEU A 154 -1.89 -17.05 8.64
C LEU A 154 -1.35 -17.92 7.50
N THR A 155 -2.26 -18.44 6.68
CA THR A 155 -1.91 -19.27 5.52
C THR A 155 -1.58 -18.39 4.30
N ILE A 156 -0.77 -18.90 3.40
CA ILE A 156 -0.51 -18.26 2.11
C ILE A 156 -1.77 -18.37 1.24
N GLY A 157 -2.24 -17.22 0.76
CA GLY A 157 -3.41 -17.15 -0.12
C GLY A 157 -4.09 -15.81 -0.11
N PHE A 158 -5.02 -15.60 -1.02
CA PHE A 158 -5.85 -14.39 -1.10
C PHE A 158 -7.06 -14.48 -0.16
N CYS A 159 -7.82 -15.58 -0.26
CA CYS A 159 -8.93 -15.92 0.63
C CYS A 159 -8.81 -17.38 1.02
N GLY A 160 -8.44 -17.67 2.27
CA GLY A 160 -8.13 -19.03 2.71
C GLY A 160 -6.71 -19.46 2.34
N SER A 161 -6.46 -20.77 2.33
CA SER A 161 -5.18 -21.36 1.96
C SER A 161 -5.12 -21.62 0.45
N GLN A 162 -4.29 -20.86 -0.24
CA GLN A 162 -4.12 -20.91 -1.69
C GLN A 162 -2.62 -20.78 -2.04
N PRO A 163 -1.78 -21.78 -1.72
CA PRO A 163 -0.33 -21.68 -1.89
C PRO A 163 0.09 -21.43 -3.34
N ASP A 164 -0.69 -21.87 -4.32
CA ASP A 164 -0.41 -21.64 -5.75
C ASP A 164 -0.58 -20.17 -6.18
N ALA A 165 -1.19 -19.32 -5.33
CA ALA A 165 -1.24 -17.88 -5.55
C ALA A 165 0.06 -17.17 -5.15
N ALA A 166 1.02 -17.89 -4.58
CA ALA A 166 2.30 -17.35 -4.14
C ALA A 166 3.26 -17.13 -5.32
N ASP A 167 3.97 -16.04 -5.28
CA ASP A 167 5.17 -15.84 -6.09
C ASP A 167 6.38 -16.47 -5.39
N TRP A 168 7.49 -16.65 -6.13
CA TRP A 168 8.72 -17.25 -5.62
C TRP A 168 9.32 -16.55 -4.39
N TYR A 169 9.01 -15.28 -4.17
CA TYR A 169 9.48 -14.48 -3.01
C TYR A 169 8.50 -14.49 -1.83
N THR A 170 7.29 -15.01 -2.01
CA THR A 170 6.28 -15.03 -0.96
C THR A 170 6.69 -15.97 0.16
N ASN A 171 6.56 -15.51 1.40
CA ASN A 171 6.87 -16.29 2.58
C ASN A 171 5.81 -16.04 3.68
N ASN A 172 5.77 -16.90 4.68
CA ASN A 172 4.76 -16.85 5.74
C ASN A 172 4.75 -15.52 6.54
N GLY A 173 5.87 -14.79 6.57
CA GLY A 173 5.94 -13.51 7.26
C GLY A 173 5.35 -12.37 6.44
N SER A 174 5.47 -12.41 5.11
CA SER A 174 5.00 -11.33 4.24
C SER A 174 3.47 -11.23 4.16
N GLU A 175 2.75 -12.31 4.45
CA GLU A 175 1.28 -12.33 4.51
C GLU A 175 0.72 -11.32 5.54
N TYR A 176 1.46 -11.05 6.61
CA TYR A 176 1.05 -10.11 7.66
C TYR A 176 1.03 -8.64 7.20
N MET A 177 1.46 -8.33 5.99
CA MET A 177 1.24 -7.02 5.38
C MET A 177 -0.25 -6.64 5.31
N ALA A 178 -1.14 -7.63 5.23
CA ALA A 178 -2.58 -7.43 5.30
C ALA A 178 -3.02 -6.64 6.55
N SER A 179 -2.27 -6.72 7.66
CA SER A 179 -2.59 -5.99 8.89
C SER A 179 -2.54 -4.47 8.74
N LEU A 180 -1.78 -3.95 7.77
CA LEU A 180 -1.63 -2.50 7.55
C LEU A 180 -2.93 -1.81 7.13
N THR A 181 -3.92 -2.56 6.66
CA THR A 181 -5.23 -2.02 6.28
C THR A 181 -6.13 -1.74 7.49
N PHE A 182 -5.81 -2.29 8.67
CA PHE A 182 -6.58 -2.10 9.89
C PHE A 182 -6.30 -0.76 10.62
N MET A 183 -5.36 0.05 10.14
CA MET A 183 -4.96 1.32 10.78
C MET A 183 -6.09 2.31 11.08
N PRO A 184 -7.16 2.45 10.28
CA PRO A 184 -8.22 3.43 10.52
C PRO A 184 -9.38 2.92 11.37
N LEU A 185 -9.30 1.71 11.90
CA LEU A 185 -10.39 1.06 12.67
C LEU A 185 -10.43 1.46 14.14
#